data_030e272a08ff86c48f85b57d18adab6d
#
_entry.id   030e272a08ff86c48f85b57d18adab6d
#
_cell.length_a   1.000
_cell.length_b   1.000
_cell.length_c   1.000
_cell.angle_alpha   90.00
_cell.angle_beta   90.00
_cell.angle_gamma   90.00
#
_symmetry.space_group_name_H-M   'P 1'
#
loop_
_entity.id
_entity.type
_entity.pdbx_description
1 polymer ?
#
loop_
_entity_poly.entity_id
_entity_poly.type
_entity_poly.pdbx_seq_one_letter_code
_entity_poly.pdbx_strand_id
1 'polypeptide(L)'
;MHQLHWLVLLLLFVTMGQLASASVSDCPEADRAALEWLDKMSRSLRLVSYQGVVTLQRGDEMQMMQVSHSVDGGSSFERLTELTGQGAQVERVSHPIDCVHPGDRMLRMESLLETDRCGIAQRYRFSVADGERVAGRNAVRIKIKPRDMYRFGYVMALDRDTGLLLKSQTISHGHTILETMQFAHLSVSDVISAAGDPAAGDPAVTGIDVVHKAQHPHSDGAMVASSVARAWMVGWLPRGFTATDAALGNNGRRTYTDGLAVFSVFLEDLNVEIRPGEGLIKQGGTTTYTRGMSIAGQPVLVTVIGEVPVNTARIVADSVRWVQ
;
A
#
# COMPACT_ATOMS: atom_id res chain seq x y z
N MET A 1 11.85 -21.16 74.27
CA MET A 1 12.05 -20.04 73.31
C MET A 1 12.61 -20.46 71.93
N HIS A 2 12.82 -21.74 71.63
CA HIS A 2 13.33 -22.20 70.32
C HIS A 2 12.26 -22.61 69.32
N GLN A 3 11.02 -22.75 69.72
CA GLN A 3 9.92 -23.17 68.79
C GLN A 3 9.30 -21.99 68.01
N LEU A 4 9.50 -20.75 68.50
CA LEU A 4 8.87 -19.58 67.85
C LEU A 4 9.67 -19.02 66.66
N HIS A 5 10.96 -19.36 66.55
CA HIS A 5 11.83 -18.90 65.44
C HIS A 5 11.68 -19.72 64.15
N TRP A 6 11.19 -20.94 64.21
CA TRP A 6 11.00 -21.78 63.05
C TRP A 6 9.71 -21.47 62.28
N LEU A 7 8.69 -20.99 62.99
CA LEU A 7 7.43 -20.58 62.36
C LEU A 7 7.54 -19.26 61.57
N VAL A 8 8.44 -18.35 61.99
CA VAL A 8 8.68 -17.08 61.29
C VAL A 8 9.52 -17.28 60.03
N LEU A 9 10.41 -18.28 59.99
CA LEU A 9 11.23 -18.60 58.81
C LEU A 9 10.43 -19.31 57.70
N LEU A 10 9.35 -20.01 58.03
CA LEU A 10 8.48 -20.70 57.09
C LEU A 10 7.47 -19.76 56.40
N LEU A 11 7.15 -18.63 57.03
CA LEU A 11 6.26 -17.60 56.50
C LEU A 11 6.94 -16.64 55.51
N LEU A 12 8.28 -16.59 55.49
CA LEU A 12 9.07 -15.74 54.62
C LEU A 12 9.37 -16.36 53.27
N PHE A 13 9.09 -17.65 53.05
CA PHE A 13 9.37 -18.37 51.80
C PHE A 13 8.17 -18.52 50.86
N VAL A 14 6.97 -18.06 51.23
CA VAL A 14 5.75 -18.21 50.42
C VAL A 14 5.44 -16.96 49.59
N THR A 15 6.19 -15.87 49.71
CA THR A 15 5.93 -14.61 48.97
C THR A 15 6.80 -14.40 47.73
N MET A 16 7.60 -15.39 47.32
CA MET A 16 8.44 -15.31 46.11
C MET A 16 7.92 -16.28 45.00
N GLY A 17 6.77 -15.98 44.43
CA GLY A 17 6.20 -16.88 43.42
C GLY A 17 5.10 -16.28 42.55
N GLN A 18 5.01 -14.96 42.44
CA GLN A 18 4.26 -14.34 41.32
C GLN A 18 5.25 -13.66 40.41
N LEU A 19 5.97 -14.46 39.64
CA LEU A 19 6.43 -14.02 38.32
C LEU A 19 5.14 -13.73 37.54
N ALA A 20 4.78 -12.45 37.47
CA ALA A 20 3.79 -11.98 36.53
C ALA A 20 4.29 -12.46 35.17
N SER A 21 3.68 -13.52 34.66
CA SER A 21 3.72 -13.82 33.24
C SER A 21 3.17 -12.59 32.58
N ALA A 22 4.06 -11.72 32.07
CA ALA A 22 3.68 -10.65 31.19
C ALA A 22 2.95 -11.33 30.03
N SER A 23 1.63 -11.26 30.07
CA SER A 23 0.76 -11.83 29.07
C SER A 23 1.09 -11.20 27.73
N VAL A 24 1.42 -12.07 26.83
CA VAL A 24 1.62 -11.84 25.42
C VAL A 24 0.49 -10.99 24.89
N SER A 25 0.86 -9.72 24.58
CA SER A 25 0.27 -8.83 23.59
C SER A 25 -1.24 -8.64 23.59
N ASP A 26 -1.63 -7.57 24.20
CA ASP A 26 -2.94 -6.98 24.00
C ASP A 26 -2.88 -5.96 22.84
N CYS A 27 -3.07 -6.46 21.60
CA CYS A 27 -3.62 -5.57 20.59
C CYS A 27 -5.05 -5.25 21.01
N PRO A 28 -5.44 -3.97 21.10
CA PRO A 28 -6.81 -3.59 21.42
C PRO A 28 -7.80 -4.35 20.56
N GLU A 29 -8.93 -4.78 21.12
CA GLU A 29 -9.94 -5.56 20.38
C GLU A 29 -10.41 -4.88 19.10
N ALA A 30 -10.55 -3.55 19.13
CA ALA A 30 -10.89 -2.75 17.95
C ALA A 30 -9.83 -2.85 16.85
N ASP A 31 -8.55 -2.93 17.19
CA ASP A 31 -7.48 -3.11 16.23
C ASP A 31 -7.52 -4.51 15.63
N ARG A 32 -7.85 -5.54 16.41
CA ARG A 32 -7.97 -6.93 15.92
C ARG A 32 -9.09 -7.05 14.87
N ALA A 33 -10.28 -6.57 15.18
CA ALA A 33 -11.41 -6.60 14.25
C ALA A 33 -11.09 -5.86 12.93
N ALA A 34 -10.40 -4.73 13.01
CA ALA A 34 -9.97 -4.01 11.80
C ALA A 34 -8.94 -4.79 10.99
N LEU A 35 -7.98 -5.42 11.66
CA LEU A 35 -6.96 -6.23 11.01
C LEU A 35 -7.55 -7.45 10.29
N GLU A 36 -8.57 -8.10 10.88
CA GLU A 36 -9.32 -9.18 10.23
C GLU A 36 -10.01 -8.71 8.94
N TRP A 37 -10.60 -7.52 8.96
CA TRP A 37 -11.21 -6.93 7.77
C TRP A 37 -10.18 -6.54 6.71
N LEU A 38 -9.03 -6.00 7.09
CA LEU A 38 -7.96 -5.67 6.16
C LEU A 38 -7.33 -6.92 5.53
N ASP A 39 -7.19 -8.00 6.30
CA ASP A 39 -6.76 -9.30 5.80
C ASP A 39 -7.79 -9.88 4.80
N LYS A 40 -9.09 -9.80 5.13
CA LYS A 40 -10.16 -10.19 4.22
C LYS A 40 -10.12 -9.36 2.93
N MET A 41 -9.91 -8.05 3.02
CA MET A 41 -9.76 -7.15 1.87
C MET A 41 -8.58 -7.55 0.99
N SER A 42 -7.41 -7.76 1.56
CA SER A 42 -6.20 -8.16 0.83
C SER A 42 -6.40 -9.47 0.07
N ARG A 43 -7.09 -10.45 0.67
CA ARG A 43 -7.43 -11.70 -0.02
C ARG A 43 -8.44 -11.49 -1.15
N SER A 44 -9.48 -10.70 -0.90
CA SER A 44 -10.56 -10.46 -1.86
C SER A 44 -10.08 -9.76 -3.12
N LEU A 45 -9.17 -8.79 -2.99
CA LEU A 45 -8.58 -8.08 -4.13
C LEU A 45 -7.83 -9.01 -5.10
N ARG A 46 -7.40 -10.19 -4.65
CA ARG A 46 -6.68 -11.16 -5.47
C ARG A 46 -7.54 -12.33 -5.92
N LEU A 47 -8.55 -12.71 -5.15
CA LEU A 47 -9.28 -13.97 -5.31
C LEU A 47 -10.71 -13.78 -5.84
N VAL A 48 -11.27 -12.59 -5.78
CA VAL A 48 -12.64 -12.32 -6.20
C VAL A 48 -12.65 -11.75 -7.60
N SER A 49 -13.41 -12.37 -8.51
CA SER A 49 -13.66 -11.81 -9.83
C SER A 49 -14.75 -10.75 -9.75
N TYR A 50 -14.49 -9.57 -10.29
CA TYR A 50 -15.44 -8.46 -10.30
C TYR A 50 -15.25 -7.55 -11.50
N GLN A 51 -16.31 -6.81 -11.82
CA GLN A 51 -16.26 -5.72 -12.78
C GLN A 51 -17.12 -4.55 -12.28
N GLY A 52 -16.75 -3.34 -12.64
CA GLY A 52 -17.49 -2.17 -12.20
C GLY A 52 -16.97 -0.86 -12.75
N VAL A 53 -17.62 0.20 -12.31
CA VAL A 53 -17.20 1.57 -12.59
C VAL A 53 -16.76 2.21 -11.29
N VAL A 54 -15.55 2.74 -11.29
CA VAL A 54 -14.94 3.45 -10.17
C VAL A 54 -14.87 4.93 -10.49
N THR A 55 -15.24 5.76 -9.53
CA THR A 55 -15.00 7.20 -9.56
C THR A 55 -13.81 7.55 -8.66
N LEU A 56 -12.93 8.40 -9.15
CA LEU A 56 -11.81 8.98 -8.41
C LEU A 56 -11.98 10.48 -8.38
N GLN A 57 -12.21 11.03 -7.19
CA GLN A 57 -12.38 12.47 -6.97
C GLN A 57 -11.17 13.04 -6.23
N ARG A 58 -10.57 14.09 -6.77
CA ARG A 58 -9.45 14.86 -6.23
C ARG A 58 -9.77 16.35 -6.30
N GLY A 59 -10.18 16.93 -5.18
CA GLY A 59 -10.73 18.29 -5.20
C GLY A 59 -11.96 18.37 -6.09
N ASP A 60 -11.93 19.27 -7.07
CA ASP A 60 -13.01 19.47 -8.05
C ASP A 60 -12.91 18.55 -9.28
N GLU A 61 -11.80 17.83 -9.44
CA GLU A 61 -11.60 16.89 -10.54
C GLU A 61 -12.21 15.54 -10.20
N MET A 62 -12.97 14.97 -11.15
CA MET A 62 -13.53 13.64 -11.08
C MET A 62 -13.17 12.85 -12.33
N GLN A 63 -12.57 11.69 -12.13
CA GLN A 63 -12.27 10.72 -13.17
C GLN A 63 -13.14 9.48 -12.98
N MET A 64 -13.54 8.88 -14.07
CA MET A 64 -14.30 7.62 -14.09
C MET A 64 -13.51 6.56 -14.82
N MET A 65 -13.44 5.38 -14.24
CA MET A 65 -12.72 4.24 -14.81
C MET A 65 -13.59 2.99 -14.74
N GLN A 66 -13.58 2.23 -15.81
CA GLN A 66 -14.08 0.86 -15.80
C GLN A 66 -12.96 -0.05 -15.32
N VAL A 67 -13.26 -0.88 -14.33
CA VAL A 67 -12.34 -1.89 -13.83
C VAL A 67 -12.93 -3.27 -14.04
N SER A 68 -12.12 -4.21 -14.47
CA SER A 68 -12.45 -5.64 -14.43
C SER A 68 -11.26 -6.41 -13.86
N HIS A 69 -11.57 -7.31 -12.96
CA HIS A 69 -10.62 -8.24 -12.37
C HIS A 69 -11.20 -9.64 -12.50
N SER A 70 -10.47 -10.53 -13.12
CA SER A 70 -10.86 -11.92 -13.29
C SER A 70 -9.76 -12.84 -12.75
N VAL A 71 -10.19 -13.95 -12.16
CA VAL A 71 -9.30 -14.99 -11.64
C VAL A 71 -9.60 -16.28 -12.39
N ASP A 72 -8.58 -16.83 -13.03
CA ASP A 72 -8.69 -18.10 -13.77
C ASP A 72 -7.37 -18.89 -13.67
N GLY A 73 -7.48 -20.20 -13.48
CA GLY A 73 -6.35 -21.14 -13.54
C GLY A 73 -5.16 -20.80 -12.62
N GLY A 74 -5.39 -20.12 -11.49
CA GLY A 74 -4.32 -19.71 -10.58
C GLY A 74 -3.64 -18.38 -10.96
N SER A 75 -4.20 -17.65 -11.91
CA SER A 75 -3.75 -16.32 -12.34
C SER A 75 -4.86 -15.30 -12.24
N SER A 76 -4.51 -14.04 -12.02
CA SER A 76 -5.45 -12.92 -12.05
C SER A 76 -5.13 -11.97 -13.21
N PHE A 77 -6.17 -11.43 -13.81
CA PHE A 77 -6.10 -10.44 -14.88
C PHE A 77 -6.83 -9.19 -14.43
N GLU A 78 -6.22 -8.04 -14.66
CA GLU A 78 -6.80 -6.75 -14.33
C GLU A 78 -6.79 -5.86 -15.59
N ARG A 79 -7.93 -5.20 -15.85
CA ARG A 79 -8.06 -4.20 -16.89
C ARG A 79 -8.68 -2.95 -16.29
N LEU A 80 -8.04 -1.82 -16.55
CA LEU A 80 -8.56 -0.50 -16.26
C LEU A 80 -8.73 0.26 -17.56
N THR A 81 -9.92 0.83 -17.78
CA THR A 81 -10.21 1.68 -18.94
C THR A 81 -10.72 3.02 -18.43
N GLU A 82 -10.07 4.09 -18.82
CA GLU A 82 -10.51 5.44 -18.47
C GLU A 82 -11.76 5.77 -19.29
N LEU A 83 -12.84 6.19 -18.62
CA LEU A 83 -14.10 6.57 -19.25
C LEU A 83 -14.23 8.09 -19.45
N THR A 84 -13.35 8.87 -18.80
CA THR A 84 -13.26 10.33 -18.91
C THR A 84 -11.86 10.69 -19.37
N GLY A 85 -11.70 11.80 -20.06
CA GLY A 85 -10.39 12.23 -20.58
C GLY A 85 -10.05 11.63 -21.94
N GLN A 86 -8.83 11.13 -22.12
CA GLN A 86 -8.31 10.66 -23.41
C GLN A 86 -8.57 9.16 -23.67
N GLY A 87 -9.27 8.47 -22.77
CA GLY A 87 -9.64 7.06 -22.94
C GLY A 87 -8.46 6.09 -22.83
N ALA A 88 -7.51 6.36 -21.93
CA ALA A 88 -6.38 5.48 -21.70
C ALA A 88 -6.84 4.11 -21.16
N GLN A 89 -6.26 3.03 -21.69
CA GLN A 89 -6.49 1.67 -21.24
C GLN A 89 -5.19 1.10 -20.68
N VAL A 90 -5.27 0.52 -19.48
CA VAL A 90 -4.17 -0.19 -18.83
C VAL A 90 -4.59 -1.64 -18.63
N GLU A 91 -3.89 -2.54 -19.25
CA GLU A 91 -4.02 -3.98 -19.03
C GLU A 91 -2.84 -4.45 -18.18
N ARG A 92 -3.16 -5.10 -17.06
CA ARG A 92 -2.16 -5.80 -16.28
C ARG A 92 -2.37 -7.29 -16.46
N VAL A 93 -1.47 -7.91 -17.20
CA VAL A 93 -1.56 -9.34 -17.52
C VAL A 93 -0.97 -10.15 -16.39
N SER A 94 -1.78 -11.10 -15.92
CA SER A 94 -1.40 -12.33 -15.21
C SER A 94 -0.35 -12.19 -14.11
N HIS A 95 -0.82 -12.07 -12.89
CA HIS A 95 0.00 -12.42 -11.72
C HIS A 95 -0.47 -13.77 -11.16
N PRO A 96 0.45 -14.70 -10.86
CA PRO A 96 0.10 -15.88 -10.07
C PRO A 96 -0.55 -15.43 -8.77
N ILE A 97 -1.68 -16.01 -8.42
CA ILE A 97 -2.40 -15.67 -7.17
C ILE A 97 -1.57 -15.95 -5.91
N ASP A 98 -0.55 -16.80 -6.02
CA ASP A 98 0.39 -17.10 -4.94
C ASP A 98 1.46 -16.00 -4.77
N CYS A 99 1.61 -15.11 -5.75
CA CYS A 99 2.55 -13.99 -5.65
C CYS A 99 1.96 -12.90 -4.76
N VAL A 100 2.40 -12.86 -3.51
CA VAL A 100 1.92 -11.88 -2.52
C VAL A 100 2.84 -10.68 -2.52
N HIS A 101 2.29 -9.52 -2.87
CA HIS A 101 3.03 -8.26 -2.75
C HIS A 101 3.44 -7.98 -1.29
N PRO A 102 4.61 -7.35 -1.06
CA PRO A 102 5.07 -7.02 0.28
C PRO A 102 4.04 -6.24 1.12
N GLY A 103 3.29 -5.31 0.49
CA GLY A 103 2.21 -4.57 1.14
C GLY A 103 1.10 -5.48 1.64
N ASP A 104 0.66 -6.44 0.84
CA ASP A 104 -0.37 -7.41 1.20
C ASP A 104 0.07 -8.31 2.35
N ARG A 105 1.35 -8.70 2.39
CA ARG A 105 1.89 -9.47 3.51
C ARG A 105 1.77 -8.72 4.83
N MET A 106 1.96 -7.40 4.81
CA MET A 106 1.88 -6.57 6.02
C MET A 106 0.45 -6.42 6.54
N LEU A 107 -0.56 -6.66 5.70
CA LEU A 107 -1.98 -6.65 6.08
C LEU A 107 -2.49 -8.02 6.55
N ARG A 108 -1.73 -9.09 6.34
CA ARG A 108 -2.16 -10.45 6.73
C ARG A 108 -1.99 -10.68 8.23
N MET A 109 -2.99 -11.34 8.81
CA MET A 109 -2.95 -11.78 10.20
C MET A 109 -1.78 -12.73 10.51
N GLU A 110 -1.39 -13.57 9.57
CA GLU A 110 -0.27 -14.51 9.74
C GLU A 110 1.06 -13.80 10.00
N SER A 111 1.32 -12.67 9.34
CA SER A 111 2.52 -11.87 9.57
C SER A 111 2.58 -11.22 10.94
N LEU A 112 1.43 -11.11 11.62
CA LEU A 112 1.35 -10.57 12.99
C LEU A 112 1.90 -11.56 14.03
N LEU A 113 1.83 -12.86 13.72
CA LEU A 113 2.25 -13.93 14.63
C LEU A 113 3.77 -14.14 14.60
N GLU A 114 4.44 -13.80 13.49
CA GLU A 114 5.85 -14.12 13.29
C GLU A 114 6.84 -13.06 13.79
N THR A 115 6.51 -11.76 13.70
CA THR A 115 7.54 -10.74 13.89
C THR A 115 7.21 -9.62 14.88
N ASP A 116 5.93 -9.23 15.00
CA ASP A 116 5.58 -8.10 15.85
C ASP A 116 4.08 -8.15 16.21
N ARG A 117 3.81 -8.17 17.47
CA ARG A 117 2.53 -8.56 18.08
C ARG A 117 1.27 -7.82 17.58
N CYS A 118 1.39 -6.71 16.85
CA CYS A 118 0.25 -5.93 16.35
C CYS A 118 0.42 -5.42 14.91
N GLY A 119 1.45 -5.79 14.18
CA GLY A 119 1.68 -5.41 12.79
C GLY A 119 1.51 -3.91 12.54
N ILE A 120 0.64 -3.54 11.57
CA ILE A 120 0.39 -2.13 11.25
C ILE A 120 -0.32 -1.36 12.37
N ALA A 121 -0.95 -2.03 13.35
CA ALA A 121 -1.56 -1.36 14.50
C ALA A 121 -0.57 -0.62 15.40
N GLN A 122 0.72 -0.92 15.30
CA GLN A 122 1.75 -0.10 15.92
C GLN A 122 1.87 1.30 15.30
N ARG A 123 1.48 1.46 14.04
CA ARG A 123 1.63 2.69 13.25
C ARG A 123 0.32 3.42 13.05
N TYR A 124 -0.79 2.70 13.15
CA TYR A 124 -2.14 3.23 12.99
C TYR A 124 -3.02 2.89 14.19
N ARG A 125 -4.07 3.67 14.38
CA ARG A 125 -5.20 3.37 15.26
C ARG A 125 -6.40 3.10 14.39
N PHE A 126 -7.15 2.06 14.72
CA PHE A 126 -8.30 1.64 13.95
C PHE A 126 -9.60 1.86 14.73
N SER A 127 -10.67 2.07 13.99
CA SER A 127 -12.02 1.91 14.51
C SER A 127 -12.90 1.31 13.44
N VAL A 128 -13.68 0.32 13.82
CA VAL A 128 -14.63 -0.38 12.96
C VAL A 128 -16.04 0.02 13.36
N ALA A 129 -16.88 0.25 12.38
CA ALA A 129 -18.31 0.57 12.57
C ALA A 129 -19.13 0.06 11.39
N ASP A 130 -20.44 0.04 11.55
CA ASP A 130 -21.34 -0.16 10.42
C ASP A 130 -21.13 0.96 9.41
N GLY A 131 -21.03 0.57 8.14
CA GLY A 131 -20.84 1.47 7.02
C GLY A 131 -22.14 1.82 6.31
N GLU A 132 -22.04 2.76 5.39
CA GLU A 132 -23.06 3.10 4.42
C GLU A 132 -23.20 2.01 3.35
N ARG A 133 -24.24 2.09 2.53
CA ARG A 133 -24.29 1.30 1.29
C ARG A 133 -23.49 2.00 0.19
N VAL A 134 -22.65 1.25 -0.50
CA VAL A 134 -21.84 1.72 -1.62
C VAL A 134 -22.08 0.80 -2.81
N ALA A 135 -22.36 1.34 -3.98
CA ALA A 135 -22.71 0.58 -5.18
C ALA A 135 -23.80 -0.48 -4.94
N GLY A 136 -24.79 -0.18 -4.11
CA GLY A 136 -25.88 -1.10 -3.75
C GLY A 136 -25.53 -2.18 -2.72
N ARG A 137 -24.29 -2.25 -2.24
CA ARG A 137 -23.77 -3.27 -1.31
C ARG A 137 -23.64 -2.73 0.13
N ASN A 138 -23.88 -3.59 1.11
CA ASN A 138 -23.71 -3.21 2.51
C ASN A 138 -22.22 -3.22 2.87
N ALA A 139 -21.75 -2.19 3.55
CA ALA A 139 -20.34 -2.06 3.90
C ALA A 139 -20.07 -2.09 5.40
N VAL A 140 -18.85 -2.43 5.74
CA VAL A 140 -18.21 -2.14 7.04
C VAL A 140 -17.27 -0.98 6.84
N ARG A 141 -17.34 0.01 7.73
CA ARG A 141 -16.46 1.18 7.68
C ARG A 141 -15.29 1.01 8.63
N ILE A 142 -14.09 1.16 8.09
CA ILE A 142 -12.85 1.15 8.86
C ILE A 142 -12.25 2.55 8.78
N LYS A 143 -12.03 3.16 9.93
CA LYS A 143 -11.28 4.41 10.04
C LYS A 143 -9.88 4.11 10.53
N ILE A 144 -8.88 4.59 9.80
CA ILE A 144 -7.47 4.33 10.01
C ILE A 144 -6.77 5.67 10.24
N LYS A 145 -6.28 5.90 11.47
CA LYS A 145 -5.58 7.12 11.83
C LYS A 145 -4.12 6.83 12.09
N PRO A 146 -3.18 7.53 11.44
CA PRO A 146 -1.75 7.36 11.73
C PRO A 146 -1.43 7.80 13.15
N ARG A 147 -0.41 7.15 13.73
CA ARG A 147 0.15 7.51 15.06
C ARG A 147 1.28 8.53 14.95
N ASP A 148 1.75 8.81 13.74
CA ASP A 148 2.81 9.76 13.43
C ASP A 148 2.37 10.77 12.35
N MET A 149 3.25 11.71 12.02
CA MET A 149 3.00 12.76 11.03
C MET A 149 3.49 12.41 9.62
N TYR A 150 4.01 11.20 9.42
CA TYR A 150 4.70 10.81 8.20
C TYR A 150 3.83 10.10 7.18
N ARG A 151 2.54 9.89 7.48
CA ARG A 151 1.59 9.16 6.64
C ARG A 151 0.19 9.76 6.71
N PHE A 152 -0.62 9.47 5.72
CA PHE A 152 -2.03 9.87 5.72
C PHE A 152 -2.89 8.89 6.53
N GLY A 153 -4.09 9.34 6.88
CA GLY A 153 -5.13 8.48 7.39
C GLY A 153 -6.06 8.03 6.27
N TYR A 154 -6.90 7.02 6.58
CA TYR A 154 -7.86 6.49 5.61
C TYR A 154 -9.23 6.27 6.26
N VAL A 155 -10.27 6.39 5.45
CA VAL A 155 -11.61 5.87 5.77
C VAL A 155 -11.99 4.94 4.62
N MET A 156 -12.15 3.66 4.94
CA MET A 156 -12.45 2.61 3.97
C MET A 156 -13.84 2.04 4.23
N ALA A 157 -14.57 1.71 3.18
CA ALA A 157 -15.80 0.94 3.23
C ALA A 157 -15.55 -0.38 2.50
N LEU A 158 -15.64 -1.48 3.23
CA LEU A 158 -15.43 -2.83 2.74
C LEU A 158 -16.76 -3.57 2.63
N ASP A 159 -16.95 -4.27 1.54
CA ASP A 159 -18.13 -5.11 1.34
C ASP A 159 -18.25 -6.17 2.43
N ARG A 160 -19.44 -6.29 3.06
CA ARG A 160 -19.63 -7.26 4.14
C ARG A 160 -19.46 -8.70 3.69
N ASP A 161 -19.93 -9.00 2.49
CA ASP A 161 -19.96 -10.37 1.98
C ASP A 161 -18.56 -10.80 1.51
N THR A 162 -17.98 -10.03 0.61
CA THR A 162 -16.73 -10.37 -0.06
C THR A 162 -15.49 -9.81 0.62
N GLY A 163 -15.57 -8.67 1.29
CA GLY A 163 -14.42 -7.91 1.79
C GLY A 163 -13.80 -6.96 0.76
N LEU A 164 -14.35 -6.88 -0.45
CA LEU A 164 -13.83 -5.95 -1.48
C LEU A 164 -13.89 -4.49 -1.00
N LEU A 165 -12.88 -3.72 -1.37
CA LEU A 165 -12.83 -2.29 -1.10
C LEU A 165 -13.84 -1.57 -2.00
N LEU A 166 -14.94 -1.06 -1.42
CA LEU A 166 -15.98 -0.34 -2.14
C LEU A 166 -15.71 1.17 -2.22
N LYS A 167 -15.09 1.72 -1.19
CA LYS A 167 -14.77 3.14 -1.10
C LYS A 167 -13.52 3.33 -0.24
N SER A 168 -12.65 4.23 -0.66
CA SER A 168 -11.49 4.69 0.13
C SER A 168 -11.40 6.20 0.08
N GLN A 169 -11.11 6.80 1.22
CA GLN A 169 -10.82 8.24 1.34
C GLN A 169 -9.46 8.41 2.00
N THR A 170 -8.59 9.17 1.35
CA THR A 170 -7.30 9.59 1.92
C THR A 170 -7.49 10.87 2.71
N ILE A 171 -7.07 10.88 3.96
CA ILE A 171 -7.33 11.96 4.93
C ILE A 171 -6.00 12.57 5.38
N SER A 172 -5.88 13.89 5.27
CA SER A 172 -4.75 14.65 5.80
C SER A 172 -4.76 14.72 7.34
N HIS A 173 -3.64 15.12 7.93
CA HIS A 173 -3.58 15.40 9.38
C HIS A 173 -4.57 16.47 9.84
N GLY A 174 -4.91 17.42 8.97
CA GLY A 174 -5.92 18.45 9.20
C GLY A 174 -7.37 17.96 9.01
N HIS A 175 -7.59 16.66 8.90
CA HIS A 175 -8.88 16.01 8.66
C HIS A 175 -9.55 16.38 7.33
N THR A 176 -8.80 16.93 6.38
CA THR A 176 -9.29 17.21 5.03
C THR A 176 -9.23 15.94 4.20
N ILE A 177 -10.30 15.66 3.45
CA ILE A 177 -10.31 14.60 2.45
C ILE A 177 -9.49 15.09 1.26
N LEU A 178 -8.42 14.38 0.94
CA LEU A 178 -7.53 14.68 -0.17
C LEU A 178 -8.01 14.03 -1.46
N GLU A 179 -8.56 12.82 -1.32
CA GLU A 179 -8.98 11.98 -2.43
C GLU A 179 -10.09 11.03 -1.98
N THR A 180 -11.03 10.76 -2.87
CA THR A 180 -12.05 9.74 -2.66
C THR A 180 -12.09 8.82 -3.88
N MET A 181 -11.90 7.53 -3.68
CA MET A 181 -12.15 6.47 -4.65
C MET A 181 -13.39 5.71 -4.20
N GLN A 182 -14.36 5.47 -5.10
CA GLN A 182 -15.50 4.61 -4.78
C GLN A 182 -16.09 3.95 -6.03
N PHE A 183 -16.65 2.78 -5.86
CA PHE A 183 -17.48 2.15 -6.87
C PHE A 183 -18.80 2.90 -7.04
N ALA A 184 -19.09 3.32 -8.26
CA ALA A 184 -20.43 3.76 -8.68
C ALA A 184 -21.33 2.56 -9.01
N HIS A 185 -20.73 1.53 -9.61
CA HIS A 185 -21.36 0.25 -9.91
C HIS A 185 -20.36 -0.88 -9.67
N LEU A 186 -20.82 -2.01 -9.11
CA LEU A 186 -20.00 -3.20 -8.89
C LEU A 186 -20.83 -4.47 -9.11
N SER A 187 -20.35 -5.33 -9.98
CA SER A 187 -20.82 -6.69 -10.18
C SER A 187 -19.72 -7.67 -9.75
N VAL A 188 -20.07 -8.60 -8.87
CA VAL A 188 -19.16 -9.66 -8.39
C VAL A 188 -19.61 -10.96 -9.05
N SER A 189 -18.67 -11.68 -9.63
CA SER A 189 -18.94 -12.97 -10.27
C SER A 189 -18.63 -14.09 -9.29
N ASP A 190 -19.65 -14.85 -8.89
CA ASP A 190 -19.50 -16.03 -8.02
C ASP A 190 -18.96 -17.25 -8.78
N VAL A 191 -18.77 -17.16 -10.10
CA VAL A 191 -18.44 -18.30 -10.96
C VAL A 191 -17.17 -18.02 -11.75
N ILE A 192 -16.24 -18.93 -11.63
CA ILE A 192 -15.19 -19.19 -12.62
C ILE A 192 -15.91 -19.63 -13.91
N SER A 193 -16.44 -18.72 -14.67
CA SER A 193 -16.91 -18.99 -16.01
C SER A 193 -15.77 -18.70 -16.96
N ALA A 194 -14.98 -19.71 -17.21
CA ALA A 194 -14.18 -19.83 -18.43
C ALA A 194 -15.14 -19.97 -19.61
N ALA A 195 -15.79 -18.92 -20.04
CA ALA A 195 -16.47 -18.85 -21.33
C ALA A 195 -17.06 -17.45 -21.54
N GLY A 196 -16.28 -16.58 -22.03
CA GLY A 196 -16.68 -15.28 -22.53
C GLY A 196 -15.53 -14.76 -23.35
N ASP A 197 -15.42 -15.27 -24.57
CA ASP A 197 -14.62 -14.65 -25.60
C ASP A 197 -15.04 -13.17 -25.69
N PRO A 198 -14.17 -12.20 -25.36
CA PRO A 198 -14.51 -10.79 -25.45
C PRO A 198 -14.67 -10.30 -26.90
N ALA A 199 -14.64 -11.20 -27.87
CA ALA A 199 -14.77 -10.89 -29.29
C ALA A 199 -16.22 -10.86 -29.82
N ALA A 200 -17.24 -11.11 -29.00
CA ALA A 200 -18.63 -11.06 -29.43
C ALA A 200 -19.30 -9.72 -29.03
N GLY A 201 -19.13 -8.72 -29.89
CA GLY A 201 -20.14 -7.72 -30.17
C GLY A 201 -20.29 -6.52 -29.28
N ASP A 202 -19.39 -5.55 -29.42
CA ASP A 202 -19.77 -4.14 -29.27
C ASP A 202 -19.21 -3.31 -30.42
N PRO A 203 -20.00 -2.42 -31.02
CA PRO A 203 -19.59 -1.75 -32.25
C PRO A 203 -18.51 -0.73 -31.98
N ALA A 204 -17.42 -0.90 -32.71
CA ALA A 204 -16.37 0.03 -33.06
C ALA A 204 -16.40 1.42 -32.35
N VAL A 205 -15.63 1.55 -31.32
CA VAL A 205 -14.97 2.83 -31.00
C VAL A 205 -13.56 2.76 -31.59
N THR A 206 -13.42 3.29 -32.77
CA THR A 206 -12.12 3.57 -33.39
C THR A 206 -11.49 4.74 -32.64
N GLY A 207 -10.67 4.45 -31.67
CA GLY A 207 -9.92 5.45 -30.89
C GLY A 207 -8.59 4.84 -30.44
N ILE A 208 -7.54 5.38 -30.92
CA ILE A 208 -6.10 5.23 -30.65
C ILE A 208 -5.79 4.35 -29.45
N ASP A 209 -5.47 3.09 -29.71
CA ASP A 209 -4.97 2.12 -28.73
C ASP A 209 -3.55 2.52 -28.27
N VAL A 210 -3.45 3.20 -27.17
CA VAL A 210 -2.18 3.25 -26.41
C VAL A 210 -2.19 2.07 -25.45
N VAL A 211 -1.89 0.90 -25.95
CA VAL A 211 -1.70 -0.29 -25.12
C VAL A 211 -0.37 -0.15 -24.39
N HIS A 212 -0.39 0.41 -23.18
CA HIS A 212 0.73 0.25 -22.26
C HIS A 212 0.67 -1.15 -21.64
N LYS A 213 1.23 -2.11 -22.37
CA LYS A 213 1.46 -3.45 -21.85
C LYS A 213 2.55 -3.36 -20.79
N ALA A 214 2.15 -3.18 -19.54
CA ALA A 214 3.07 -3.25 -18.41
C ALA A 214 3.49 -4.71 -18.22
N GLN A 215 4.43 -5.17 -19.05
CA GLN A 215 5.15 -6.40 -18.78
C GLN A 215 6.10 -6.11 -17.62
N HIS A 216 5.90 -6.80 -16.48
CA HIS A 216 7.02 -7.00 -15.58
C HIS A 216 8.03 -7.88 -16.33
N PRO A 217 9.23 -7.38 -16.66
CA PRO A 217 10.23 -8.22 -17.27
C PRO A 217 10.71 -9.22 -16.23
N HIS A 218 10.28 -10.46 -16.33
CA HIS A 218 11.18 -11.53 -15.96
C HIS A 218 12.31 -11.43 -16.98
N SER A 219 13.44 -10.94 -16.50
CA SER A 219 14.60 -10.57 -17.29
C SER A 219 15.23 -11.78 -17.96
N ASP A 220 14.94 -11.91 -19.27
CA ASP A 220 15.89 -12.49 -20.21
C ASP A 220 15.92 -11.53 -21.41
N GLY A 221 16.77 -10.54 -21.35
CA GLY A 221 16.93 -9.55 -22.40
C GLY A 221 18.20 -8.75 -22.22
N ALA A 222 19.19 -9.06 -23.05
CA ALA A 222 20.41 -8.36 -23.40
C ALA A 222 20.70 -7.08 -22.60
N MET A 223 21.68 -7.18 -21.70
CA MET A 223 22.36 -6.05 -21.08
C MET A 223 22.98 -5.17 -22.16
N VAL A 224 22.37 -4.02 -22.43
CA VAL A 224 23.14 -2.88 -22.91
C VAL A 224 24.02 -2.49 -21.74
N ALA A 225 25.33 -2.55 -21.92
CA ALA A 225 26.33 -2.16 -20.94
C ALA A 225 26.14 -0.68 -20.61
N SER A 226 25.33 -0.42 -19.58
CA SER A 226 25.21 0.88 -18.94
C SER A 226 26.32 0.95 -17.88
N SER A 227 27.06 2.06 -17.86
CA SER A 227 28.03 2.42 -16.85
C SER A 227 27.64 1.85 -15.48
N VAL A 228 28.57 1.26 -14.74
CA VAL A 228 28.37 0.66 -13.42
C VAL A 228 27.57 1.64 -12.56
N ALA A 229 26.25 1.47 -12.53
CA ALA A 229 25.37 2.34 -11.81
C ALA A 229 25.73 2.21 -10.33
N ARG A 230 26.19 3.31 -9.76
CA ARG A 230 26.63 3.35 -8.37
C ARG A 230 25.46 3.00 -7.47
N ALA A 231 25.63 2.05 -6.57
CA ALA A 231 24.58 1.66 -5.64
C ALA A 231 24.24 2.83 -4.69
N TRP A 232 22.97 3.13 -4.53
CA TRP A 232 22.47 4.17 -3.65
C TRP A 232 21.42 3.61 -2.67
N MET A 233 21.17 4.33 -1.60
CA MET A 233 20.19 3.94 -0.60
C MET A 233 19.46 5.16 -0.04
N VAL A 234 18.25 4.93 0.46
CA VAL A 234 17.52 5.89 1.29
C VAL A 234 18.04 5.73 2.72
N GLY A 235 18.58 6.80 3.28
CA GLY A 235 19.19 6.79 4.61
C GLY A 235 18.17 6.91 5.75
N TRP A 236 16.96 7.37 5.46
CA TRP A 236 15.88 7.50 6.44
C TRP A 236 14.53 7.12 5.84
N LEU A 237 13.79 6.31 6.54
CA LEU A 237 12.41 5.92 6.24
C LEU A 237 11.55 6.11 7.50
N PRO A 238 10.28 6.50 7.36
CA PRO A 238 9.36 6.44 8.48
C PRO A 238 9.29 5.00 9.01
N ARG A 239 9.19 4.85 10.32
CA ARG A 239 9.18 3.53 10.94
C ARG A 239 8.09 2.64 10.32
N GLY A 240 8.47 1.45 9.87
CA GLY A 240 7.59 0.44 9.31
C GLY A 240 7.44 0.47 7.80
N PHE A 241 8.03 1.42 7.10
CA PHE A 241 8.20 1.29 5.67
C PHE A 241 9.33 0.32 5.35
N THR A 242 9.06 -0.59 4.43
CA THR A 242 10.03 -1.58 3.92
C THR A 242 10.08 -1.52 2.40
N ALA A 243 11.23 -1.88 1.84
CA ALA A 243 11.37 -1.98 0.40
C ALA A 243 10.49 -3.10 -0.16
N THR A 244 9.82 -2.84 -1.27
CA THR A 244 9.01 -3.84 -1.99
C THR A 244 9.87 -4.67 -2.94
N ASP A 245 10.93 -4.05 -3.46
CA ASP A 245 11.82 -4.67 -4.43
C ASP A 245 12.94 -5.39 -3.68
N ALA A 246 12.93 -6.72 -3.71
CA ALA A 246 13.98 -7.55 -3.13
C ALA A 246 15.30 -7.47 -3.93
N ALA A 247 15.27 -6.91 -5.12
CA ALA A 247 16.42 -6.82 -5.98
C ALA A 247 17.09 -5.46 -5.84
N LEU A 248 18.36 -5.47 -5.57
CA LEU A 248 19.34 -4.42 -5.81
C LEU A 248 19.45 -4.13 -7.33
N GLY A 249 18.30 -4.06 -8.02
CA GLY A 249 18.24 -3.73 -9.44
C GLY A 249 18.67 -2.29 -9.65
N ASN A 250 19.65 -2.10 -10.49
CA ASN A 250 20.29 -0.85 -10.90
C ASN A 250 19.37 0.12 -11.66
N ASN A 251 18.08 0.13 -11.37
CA ASN A 251 17.12 0.83 -12.23
C ASN A 251 16.78 2.25 -11.76
N GLY A 252 17.61 2.87 -10.95
CA GLY A 252 17.34 4.26 -10.51
C GLY A 252 16.06 4.44 -9.68
N ARG A 253 15.30 3.35 -9.38
CA ARG A 253 14.04 3.39 -8.61
C ARG A 253 14.08 2.43 -7.42
N ARG A 254 13.51 2.87 -6.30
CA ARG A 254 13.20 2.04 -5.14
C ARG A 254 11.81 2.35 -4.64
N THR A 255 11.02 1.32 -4.36
CA THR A 255 9.66 1.45 -3.87
C THR A 255 9.56 0.94 -2.44
N TYR A 256 8.80 1.65 -1.62
CA TYR A 256 8.61 1.38 -0.19
C TYR A 256 7.14 1.36 0.16
N THR A 257 6.75 0.48 1.08
CA THR A 257 5.39 0.42 1.61
C THR A 257 5.40 0.12 3.11
N ASP A 258 4.34 0.55 3.80
CA ASP A 258 4.03 0.16 5.17
C ASP A 258 2.79 -0.76 5.26
N GLY A 259 2.30 -1.22 4.10
CA GLY A 259 1.11 -2.04 3.94
C GLY A 259 -0.12 -1.26 3.46
N LEU A 260 -0.21 0.03 3.74
CA LEU A 260 -1.30 0.91 3.31
C LEU A 260 -0.83 2.00 2.34
N ALA A 261 0.23 2.69 2.70
CA ALA A 261 0.84 3.72 1.88
C ALA A 261 2.00 3.16 1.05
N VAL A 262 2.18 3.70 -0.15
CA VAL A 262 3.28 3.35 -1.06
C VAL A 262 3.93 4.61 -1.58
N PHE A 263 5.25 4.63 -1.67
CA PHE A 263 5.97 5.65 -2.41
C PHE A 263 7.22 5.08 -3.09
N SER A 264 7.59 5.70 -4.20
CA SER A 264 8.81 5.38 -4.96
C SER A 264 9.78 6.53 -4.91
N VAL A 265 11.07 6.19 -4.83
CA VAL A 265 12.19 7.13 -4.92
C VAL A 265 12.93 6.85 -6.20
N PHE A 266 13.14 7.87 -6.99
CA PHE A 266 13.91 7.83 -8.23
C PHE A 266 15.17 8.65 -8.03
N LEU A 267 16.29 8.14 -8.52
CA LEU A 267 17.56 8.85 -8.55
C LEU A 267 18.07 8.87 -9.99
N GLU A 268 18.30 10.06 -10.50
CA GLU A 268 18.83 10.32 -11.83
C GLU A 268 20.18 11.04 -11.71
N ASP A 269 21.23 10.46 -12.32
CA ASP A 269 22.52 11.10 -12.44
C ASP A 269 22.43 12.22 -13.48
N LEU A 270 22.91 13.41 -13.15
CA LEU A 270 22.93 14.54 -14.06
C LEU A 270 24.31 14.77 -14.60
N ASN A 271 24.42 14.90 -15.92
CA ASN A 271 25.68 15.19 -16.60
C ASN A 271 26.07 16.68 -16.57
N VAL A 272 25.18 17.51 -16.00
CA VAL A 272 25.34 18.96 -15.95
C VAL A 272 25.11 19.42 -14.52
N GLU A 273 25.96 20.32 -14.05
CA GLU A 273 25.76 20.97 -12.76
C GLU A 273 24.45 21.77 -12.77
N ILE A 274 23.53 21.38 -11.86
CA ILE A 274 22.26 22.07 -11.72
C ILE A 274 22.28 22.97 -10.48
N ARG A 275 21.53 24.05 -10.54
CA ARG A 275 21.27 24.83 -9.34
C ARG A 275 20.40 23.99 -8.40
N PRO A 276 20.80 23.88 -7.11
CA PRO A 276 19.93 23.25 -6.13
C PRO A 276 18.53 23.89 -6.15
N GLY A 277 17.50 23.05 -6.22
CA GLY A 277 16.13 23.51 -6.28
C GLY A 277 15.16 22.42 -5.84
N GLU A 278 13.96 22.83 -5.53
CA GLU A 278 12.87 21.92 -5.12
C GLU A 278 11.68 22.10 -6.04
N GLY A 279 11.06 20.99 -6.45
CA GLY A 279 9.79 20.94 -7.15
C GLY A 279 8.75 20.19 -6.30
N LEU A 280 7.52 20.67 -6.27
CA LEU A 280 6.44 20.06 -5.53
C LEU A 280 5.15 20.08 -6.34
N ILE A 281 4.57 18.90 -6.55
CA ILE A 281 3.23 18.72 -7.10
C ILE A 281 2.42 17.89 -6.13
N LYS A 282 1.17 18.31 -5.87
CA LYS A 282 0.20 17.57 -5.09
C LYS A 282 -1.02 17.29 -5.94
N GLN A 283 -1.42 16.03 -5.98
CA GLN A 283 -2.63 15.62 -6.67
C GLN A 283 -3.37 14.60 -5.78
N GLY A 284 -4.43 15.07 -5.12
CA GLY A 284 -5.12 14.26 -4.12
C GLY A 284 -4.20 13.83 -2.98
N GLY A 285 -4.14 12.53 -2.73
CA GLY A 285 -3.24 11.89 -1.77
C GLY A 285 -1.80 11.72 -2.26
N THR A 286 -1.54 11.94 -3.55
CA THR A 286 -0.22 11.74 -4.13
C THR A 286 0.63 13.00 -4.02
N THR A 287 1.83 12.85 -3.47
CA THR A 287 2.88 13.87 -3.44
C THR A 287 3.96 13.50 -4.45
N THR A 288 4.32 14.41 -5.34
CA THR A 288 5.55 14.37 -6.15
C THR A 288 6.48 15.47 -5.67
N TYR A 289 7.60 15.07 -5.08
CA TYR A 289 8.62 15.97 -4.60
C TYR A 289 9.94 15.69 -5.31
N THR A 290 10.50 16.70 -5.94
CA THR A 290 11.75 16.60 -6.70
C THR A 290 12.78 17.55 -6.12
N ARG A 291 14.01 17.08 -5.97
CA ARG A 291 15.13 17.87 -5.46
C ARG A 291 16.40 17.64 -6.27
N GLY A 292 16.96 18.74 -6.79
CA GLY A 292 18.30 18.76 -7.32
C GLY A 292 19.32 18.94 -6.19
N MET A 293 20.27 18.03 -6.07
CA MET A 293 21.29 18.04 -5.02
C MET A 293 22.61 17.47 -5.51
N SER A 294 23.66 17.62 -4.71
CA SER A 294 24.96 16.95 -4.97
C SER A 294 25.19 15.87 -3.92
N ILE A 295 25.45 14.66 -4.35
CA ILE A 295 25.82 13.55 -3.47
C ILE A 295 27.28 13.16 -3.77
N ALA A 296 28.17 13.39 -2.81
CA ALA A 296 29.61 13.15 -2.95
C ALA A 296 30.23 13.84 -4.21
N GLY A 297 29.80 15.09 -4.46
CA GLY A 297 30.28 15.89 -5.59
C GLY A 297 29.61 15.60 -6.93
N GLN A 298 28.73 14.63 -7.02
CA GLN A 298 27.96 14.34 -8.25
C GLN A 298 26.59 14.99 -8.22
N PRO A 299 26.21 15.78 -9.25
CA PRO A 299 24.87 16.34 -9.35
C PRO A 299 23.85 15.24 -9.65
N VAL A 300 22.78 15.21 -8.88
CA VAL A 300 21.70 14.22 -9.01
C VAL A 300 20.34 14.91 -8.87
N LEU A 301 19.34 14.30 -9.49
CA LEU A 301 17.93 14.61 -9.29
C LEU A 301 17.29 13.47 -8.49
N VAL A 302 16.75 13.81 -7.32
CA VAL A 302 15.99 12.86 -6.50
C VAL A 302 14.52 13.21 -6.59
N THR A 303 13.69 12.25 -7.02
CA THR A 303 12.25 12.43 -7.07
C THR A 303 11.56 11.40 -6.19
N VAL A 304 10.69 11.84 -5.29
CA VAL A 304 9.83 10.99 -4.45
C VAL A 304 8.39 11.15 -4.91
N ILE A 305 7.75 10.04 -5.27
CA ILE A 305 6.36 10.02 -5.73
C ILE A 305 5.59 9.00 -4.91
N GLY A 306 4.47 9.40 -4.31
CA GLY A 306 3.59 8.43 -3.62
C GLY A 306 2.64 9.05 -2.62
N GLU A 307 1.96 8.18 -1.88
CA GLU A 307 0.90 8.52 -0.93
C GLU A 307 1.45 8.88 0.45
N VAL A 308 2.28 9.90 0.48
CA VAL A 308 2.88 10.39 1.73
C VAL A 308 2.80 11.92 1.82
N PRO A 309 2.78 12.50 3.03
CA PRO A 309 2.84 13.94 3.23
C PRO A 309 4.13 14.54 2.64
N VAL A 310 4.05 15.80 2.21
CA VAL A 310 5.19 16.53 1.63
C VAL A 310 6.44 16.50 2.52
N ASN A 311 6.24 16.65 3.82
CA ASN A 311 7.35 16.63 4.77
C ASN A 311 8.08 15.27 4.76
N THR A 312 7.32 14.17 4.62
CA THR A 312 7.89 12.83 4.49
C THR A 312 8.68 12.70 3.20
N ALA A 313 8.10 13.12 2.07
CA ALA A 313 8.78 13.06 0.77
C ALA A 313 10.08 13.87 0.78
N ARG A 314 10.08 15.06 1.42
CA ARG A 314 11.28 15.89 1.58
C ARG A 314 12.36 15.19 2.41
N ILE A 315 12.04 14.68 3.60
CA ILE A 315 13.02 14.02 4.47
C ILE A 315 13.59 12.78 3.78
N VAL A 316 12.75 12.01 3.09
CA VAL A 316 13.19 10.83 2.32
C VAL A 316 14.18 11.24 1.24
N ALA A 317 13.84 12.27 0.42
CA ALA A 317 14.71 12.76 -0.64
C ALA A 317 16.07 13.26 -0.09
N ASP A 318 16.05 14.01 1.00
CA ASP A 318 17.25 14.55 1.65
C ASP A 318 18.15 13.47 2.25
N SER A 319 17.60 12.28 2.51
CA SER A 319 18.32 11.16 3.11
C SER A 319 19.02 10.25 2.10
N VAL A 320 18.83 10.47 0.79
CA VAL A 320 19.43 9.65 -0.26
C VAL A 320 20.95 9.82 -0.27
N ARG A 321 21.65 8.70 -0.36
CA ARG A 321 23.12 8.65 -0.35
C ARG A 321 23.66 7.46 -1.15
N TRP A 322 24.90 7.56 -1.58
CA TRP A 322 25.62 6.42 -2.16
C TRP A 322 25.93 5.36 -1.10
N VAL A 323 25.90 4.10 -1.52
CA VAL A 323 26.39 3.00 -0.69
C VAL A 323 27.92 3.08 -0.72
N GLN A 324 28.53 3.06 0.46
CA GLN A 324 29.98 3.02 0.62
C GLN A 324 30.54 1.63 0.36
#